data_d22fe3594ddcd22a678d9b5fa29e68df
#
_entry.id   d22fe3594ddcd22a678d9b5fa29e68df
#
_cell.length_a   1.000
_cell.length_b   1.000
_cell.length_c   1.000
_cell.angle_alpha   90.00
_cell.angle_beta   90.00
_cell.angle_gamma   90.00
#
_symmetry.space_group_name_H-M   'P 1'
#
loop_
_entity.id
_entity.type
_entity.pdbx_description
1 polymer ?
#
loop_
_entity_poly.entity_id
_entity_poly.type
_entity_poly.pdbx_seq_one_letter_code
_entity_poly.pdbx_strand_id
1 'polypeptide(L)'
;MYSLRYIISTLMLAMFFLALSFMVGVRDVSVGTDTANYMGFFNDIEYFIDASGFEPLFKYLTYGVGLITGSVELYFMIVFLVFNFFYFYFYFCVSDKSDRSDGFFILVGLMLSSSWYIVATTNGLRQGLSLPILYLALLFFSKRKFILSGFFFVVSLGFHKSGVLALPFFFLIFLRPRLVLFSFILCSFLYFSGVAEFLVRTVSGILSISLYDDIAGYAPGSNNWVGFQANFFLYTVFWGVGFYILQRYVKDLYLESYITLWKFYCVLMMPYFFFGFGAYSNRYALIGWLFLPIIQAFFIISSKVNRKVKLMLGLMFFVFGLCSYLYFILGF
;
A
#
# COMPACT_ATOMS: atom_id res chain seq x y z
N MET A 1 31.45 11.51 -2.22
CA MET A 1 31.00 12.47 -3.25
C MET A 1 29.99 11.78 -4.16
N TYR A 2 28.75 12.24 -4.24
CA TYR A 2 27.76 11.66 -5.15
C TYR A 2 28.16 11.98 -6.59
N SER A 3 28.06 11.00 -7.51
CA SER A 3 28.38 11.27 -8.91
C SER A 3 27.37 12.28 -9.49
N LEU A 4 27.80 13.13 -10.43
CA LEU A 4 26.93 14.09 -11.12
C LEU A 4 25.70 13.40 -11.73
N ARG A 5 25.86 12.18 -12.22
CA ARG A 5 24.76 11.34 -12.74
C ARG A 5 23.69 11.04 -11.68
N TYR A 6 24.10 10.79 -10.44
CA TYR A 6 23.15 10.52 -9.35
C TYR A 6 22.34 11.79 -9.02
N ILE A 7 22.99 12.94 -8.98
CA ILE A 7 22.32 14.22 -8.73
C ILE A 7 21.31 14.53 -9.84
N ILE A 8 21.73 14.39 -11.10
CA ILE A 8 20.84 14.64 -12.27
C ILE A 8 19.64 13.68 -12.25
N SER A 9 19.84 12.37 -12.03
CA SER A 9 18.74 11.41 -11.99
C SER A 9 17.77 11.69 -10.85
N THR A 10 18.26 12.12 -9.68
CA THR A 10 17.40 12.49 -8.54
C THR A 10 16.58 13.75 -8.84
N LEU A 11 17.18 14.77 -9.47
CA LEU A 11 16.47 15.97 -9.88
C LEU A 11 15.41 15.70 -10.95
N MET A 12 15.74 14.95 -11.99
CA MET A 12 14.77 14.54 -13.03
C MET A 12 13.58 13.82 -12.42
N LEU A 13 13.84 12.96 -11.45
CA LEU A 13 12.82 12.21 -10.76
C LEU A 13 11.93 13.11 -9.87
N ALA A 14 12.56 14.04 -9.12
CA ALA A 14 11.81 15.02 -8.34
C ALA A 14 10.90 15.87 -9.23
N MET A 15 11.40 16.32 -10.38
CA MET A 15 10.60 17.05 -11.38
C MET A 15 9.46 16.19 -11.95
N PHE A 16 9.71 14.91 -12.23
CA PHE A 16 8.69 13.99 -12.70
C PHE A 16 7.55 13.82 -11.68
N PHE A 17 7.89 13.58 -10.40
CA PHE A 17 6.88 13.46 -9.35
C PHE A 17 6.16 14.78 -9.06
N LEU A 18 6.86 15.92 -9.22
CA LEU A 18 6.21 17.23 -9.12
C LEU A 18 5.20 17.44 -10.27
N ALA A 19 5.53 17.04 -11.49
CA ALA A 19 4.61 17.08 -12.62
C ALA A 19 3.41 16.14 -12.41
N LEU A 20 3.64 14.90 -11.94
CA LEU A 20 2.54 13.99 -11.61
C LEU A 20 1.68 14.53 -10.48
N SER A 21 2.27 15.14 -9.44
CA SER A 21 1.52 15.74 -8.34
C SER A 21 0.61 16.86 -8.83
N PHE A 22 1.10 17.70 -9.78
CA PHE A 22 0.28 18.72 -10.42
C PHE A 22 -0.92 18.10 -11.14
N MET A 23 -0.72 17.05 -11.93
CA MET A 23 -1.81 16.37 -12.63
C MET A 23 -2.84 15.77 -11.65
N VAL A 24 -2.38 15.17 -10.54
CA VAL A 24 -3.26 14.66 -9.48
C VAL A 24 -4.00 15.81 -8.80
N GLY A 25 -3.35 16.97 -8.63
CA GLY A 25 -3.95 18.15 -8.03
C GLY A 25 -5.10 18.72 -8.83
N VAL A 26 -4.90 18.87 -10.15
CA VAL A 26 -5.89 19.49 -11.07
C VAL A 26 -6.90 18.49 -11.66
N ARG A 27 -6.91 17.23 -11.17
CA ARG A 27 -7.85 16.23 -11.68
C ARG A 27 -9.29 16.65 -11.48
N ASP A 28 -10.17 16.19 -12.37
CA ASP A 28 -11.59 16.41 -12.24
C ASP A 28 -12.16 15.78 -10.96
N VAL A 29 -13.18 16.37 -10.39
CA VAL A 29 -13.85 15.91 -9.16
C VAL A 29 -14.47 14.51 -9.33
N SER A 30 -14.80 14.12 -10.54
CA SER A 30 -15.34 12.79 -10.89
C SER A 30 -14.27 11.69 -10.87
N VAL A 31 -12.99 12.05 -10.88
CA VAL A 31 -11.87 11.09 -10.79
C VAL A 31 -11.70 10.62 -9.36
N GLY A 32 -12.17 9.40 -9.10
CA GLY A 32 -12.20 8.79 -7.76
C GLY A 32 -13.49 9.14 -6.99
N THR A 33 -14.16 8.11 -6.47
CA THR A 33 -15.47 8.24 -5.80
C THR A 33 -15.44 9.10 -4.54
N ASP A 34 -14.29 9.23 -3.88
CA ASP A 34 -14.15 9.99 -2.63
C ASP A 34 -13.56 11.41 -2.84
N THR A 35 -13.21 11.79 -4.08
CA THR A 35 -12.55 13.09 -4.35
C THR A 35 -13.41 14.25 -3.89
N ALA A 36 -14.72 14.25 -4.21
CA ALA A 36 -15.66 15.28 -3.76
C ALA A 36 -15.72 15.39 -2.22
N ASN A 37 -15.68 14.25 -1.51
CA ASN A 37 -15.71 14.23 -0.04
C ASN A 37 -14.45 14.86 0.54
N TYR A 38 -13.27 14.61 -0.05
CA TYR A 38 -12.01 15.22 0.41
C TYR A 38 -11.95 16.71 0.09
N MET A 39 -12.49 17.14 -1.06
CA MET A 39 -12.63 18.58 -1.39
C MET A 39 -13.53 19.30 -0.40
N GLY A 40 -14.71 18.76 -0.11
CA GLY A 40 -15.63 19.32 0.89
C GLY A 40 -14.97 19.39 2.27
N PHE A 41 -14.30 18.33 2.68
CA PHE A 41 -13.58 18.31 3.96
C PHE A 41 -12.46 19.37 4.04
N PHE A 42 -11.71 19.60 2.95
CA PHE A 42 -10.66 20.62 2.92
C PHE A 42 -11.25 22.04 2.94
N ASN A 43 -12.29 22.31 2.15
CA ASN A 43 -12.91 23.64 2.04
C ASN A 43 -13.55 24.09 3.37
N ASP A 44 -14.15 23.15 4.11
CA ASP A 44 -14.87 23.44 5.35
C ASP A 44 -14.16 22.83 6.57
N ILE A 45 -12.81 22.76 6.55
CA ILE A 45 -12.01 22.06 7.57
C ILE A 45 -12.26 22.57 9.00
N GLU A 46 -12.45 23.86 9.18
CA GLU A 46 -12.72 24.46 10.50
C GLU A 46 -14.03 23.93 11.09
N TYR A 47 -15.03 23.71 10.27
CA TYR A 47 -16.31 23.15 10.71
C TYR A 47 -16.24 21.63 10.93
N PHE A 48 -15.54 20.91 10.04
CA PHE A 48 -15.51 19.44 10.06
C PHE A 48 -14.39 18.84 10.91
N ILE A 49 -13.45 19.63 11.42
CA ILE A 49 -12.30 19.07 12.15
C ILE A 49 -12.74 18.25 13.38
N ASP A 50 -13.79 18.67 14.07
CA ASP A 50 -14.33 17.94 15.23
C ASP A 50 -15.45 16.97 14.83
N ALA A 51 -16.27 17.33 13.86
CA ALA A 51 -17.47 16.57 13.48
C ALA A 51 -17.18 15.38 12.55
N SER A 52 -16.04 15.36 11.82
CA SER A 52 -15.73 14.28 10.88
C SER A 52 -15.26 13.01 11.61
N GLY A 53 -15.63 11.83 11.08
CA GLY A 53 -15.10 10.53 11.49
C GLY A 53 -13.68 10.23 10.98
N PHE A 54 -12.93 11.23 10.49
CA PHE A 54 -11.57 11.05 9.99
C PHE A 54 -10.56 10.94 11.13
N GLU A 55 -9.45 10.25 10.88
CA GLU A 55 -8.40 10.01 11.86
C GLU A 55 -7.58 11.30 12.14
N PRO A 56 -7.02 11.43 13.36
CA PRO A 56 -6.44 12.71 13.84
C PRO A 56 -5.33 13.27 12.94
N LEU A 57 -4.35 12.45 12.52
CA LEU A 57 -3.23 12.95 11.72
C LEU A 57 -3.66 13.37 10.31
N PHE A 58 -4.68 12.72 9.75
CA PHE A 58 -5.23 13.17 8.48
C PHE A 58 -5.93 14.54 8.62
N LYS A 59 -6.71 14.73 9.70
CA LYS A 59 -7.32 16.01 10.02
C LYS A 59 -6.27 17.12 10.17
N TYR A 60 -5.24 16.88 10.98
CA TYR A 60 -4.18 17.88 11.20
C TYR A 60 -3.33 18.15 9.96
N LEU A 61 -3.09 17.15 9.11
CA LEU A 61 -2.43 17.37 7.81
C LEU A 61 -3.30 18.30 6.95
N THR A 62 -4.58 18.00 6.81
CA THR A 62 -5.52 18.80 6.00
C THR A 62 -5.63 20.22 6.54
N TYR A 63 -5.79 20.38 7.86
CA TYR A 63 -5.82 21.71 8.51
C TYR A 63 -4.52 22.48 8.30
N GLY A 64 -3.37 21.83 8.52
CA GLY A 64 -2.05 22.45 8.31
C GLY A 64 -1.83 22.91 6.88
N VAL A 65 -2.32 22.15 5.88
CA VAL A 65 -2.28 22.61 4.48
C VAL A 65 -3.25 23.78 4.27
N GLY A 66 -4.44 23.75 4.86
CA GLY A 66 -5.40 24.86 4.79
C GLY A 66 -4.86 26.19 5.35
N LEU A 67 -3.98 26.14 6.36
CA LEU A 67 -3.27 27.33 6.87
C LEU A 67 -2.25 27.94 5.87
N ILE A 68 -1.75 27.13 4.92
CA ILE A 68 -0.75 27.54 3.94
C ILE A 68 -1.41 27.99 2.63
N THR A 69 -2.50 27.32 2.24
CA THR A 69 -3.18 27.56 0.96
C THR A 69 -4.67 27.28 1.04
N GLY A 70 -5.46 28.10 0.35
CA GLY A 70 -6.90 27.81 0.10
C GLY A 70 -7.16 26.97 -1.16
N SER A 71 -6.09 26.53 -1.89
CA SER A 71 -6.26 25.77 -3.13
C SER A 71 -6.39 24.27 -2.84
N VAL A 72 -7.50 23.69 -3.31
CA VAL A 72 -7.77 22.24 -3.28
C VAL A 72 -6.73 21.48 -4.12
N GLU A 73 -6.30 22.04 -5.24
CA GLU A 73 -5.29 21.47 -6.13
C GLU A 73 -3.97 21.29 -5.38
N LEU A 74 -3.52 22.32 -4.68
CA LEU A 74 -2.30 22.26 -3.87
C LEU A 74 -2.46 21.26 -2.70
N TYR A 75 -3.64 21.16 -2.10
CA TYR A 75 -3.91 20.15 -1.08
C TYR A 75 -3.69 18.73 -1.63
N PHE A 76 -4.28 18.38 -2.77
CA PHE A 76 -4.08 17.05 -3.36
C PHE A 76 -2.63 16.82 -3.81
N MET A 77 -1.94 17.85 -4.32
CA MET A 77 -0.51 17.78 -4.64
C MET A 77 0.32 17.42 -3.41
N ILE A 78 0.10 18.09 -2.29
CA ILE A 78 0.84 17.86 -1.05
C ILE A 78 0.55 16.46 -0.51
N VAL A 79 -0.70 16.03 -0.46
CA VAL A 79 -1.08 14.68 -0.03
C VAL A 79 -0.39 13.62 -0.88
N PHE A 80 -0.39 13.79 -2.22
CA PHE A 80 0.31 12.90 -3.15
C PHE A 80 1.82 12.85 -2.89
N LEU A 81 2.45 14.00 -2.68
CA LEU A 81 3.89 14.07 -2.40
C LEU A 81 4.26 13.43 -1.06
N VAL A 82 3.45 13.64 -0.01
CA VAL A 82 3.67 13.01 1.31
C VAL A 82 3.54 11.48 1.22
N PHE A 83 2.52 10.98 0.49
CA PHE A 83 2.38 9.55 0.23
C PHE A 83 3.65 8.98 -0.44
N ASN A 84 4.07 9.59 -1.55
CA ASN A 84 5.22 9.12 -2.32
C ASN A 84 6.53 9.23 -1.53
N PHE A 85 6.68 10.25 -0.69
CA PHE A 85 7.83 10.38 0.20
C PHE A 85 7.97 9.14 1.09
N PHE A 86 6.93 8.73 1.81
CA PHE A 86 7.00 7.54 2.68
C PHE A 86 7.15 6.24 1.89
N TYR A 87 6.51 6.12 0.74
CA TYR A 87 6.59 4.94 -0.11
C TYR A 87 8.02 4.73 -0.63
N PHE A 88 8.66 5.78 -1.13
CA PHE A 88 10.05 5.71 -1.58
C PHE A 88 11.05 5.62 -0.44
N TYR A 89 10.77 6.26 0.68
CA TYR A 89 11.62 6.15 1.85
C TYR A 89 11.69 4.68 2.33
N PHE A 90 10.55 3.98 2.35
CA PHE A 90 10.56 2.55 2.61
C PHE A 90 11.43 1.79 1.60
N TYR A 91 11.24 2.02 0.30
CA TYR A 91 12.03 1.37 -0.74
C TYR A 91 13.53 1.62 -0.56
N PHE A 92 13.93 2.85 -0.26
CA PHE A 92 15.34 3.17 0.01
C PHE A 92 15.90 2.50 1.27
N CYS A 93 15.07 2.21 2.26
CA CYS A 93 15.48 1.49 3.46
C CYS A 93 15.72 -0.01 3.24
N VAL A 94 15.15 -0.59 2.17
CA VAL A 94 15.27 -2.03 1.86
C VAL A 94 16.16 -2.31 0.65
N SER A 95 16.45 -1.32 -0.21
CA SER A 95 17.28 -1.46 -1.41
C SER A 95 18.74 -1.15 -1.14
N ASP A 96 19.65 -1.91 -1.78
CA ASP A 96 21.08 -1.64 -1.74
C ASP A 96 21.45 -0.38 -2.54
N LYS A 97 22.50 0.32 -2.09
CA LYS A 97 22.95 1.57 -2.72
C LYS A 97 23.37 1.41 -4.18
N SER A 98 23.94 0.26 -4.55
CA SER A 98 24.43 -0.03 -5.90
C SER A 98 23.31 -0.14 -6.95
N ASP A 99 22.16 -0.65 -6.54
CA ASP A 99 21.06 -0.99 -7.46
C ASP A 99 19.88 -0.01 -7.39
N ARG A 100 20.01 1.04 -6.55
CA ARG A 100 18.92 1.98 -6.28
C ARG A 100 18.38 2.68 -7.52
N SER A 101 19.26 3.12 -8.42
CA SER A 101 18.83 3.88 -9.62
C SER A 101 18.04 3.02 -10.59
N ASP A 102 18.58 1.83 -10.94
CA ASP A 102 17.92 0.90 -11.87
C ASP A 102 16.60 0.39 -11.24
N GLY A 103 16.64 0.03 -9.94
CA GLY A 103 15.48 -0.47 -9.21
C GLY A 103 14.41 0.57 -8.99
N PHE A 104 14.79 1.82 -8.77
CA PHE A 104 13.85 2.90 -8.61
C PHE A 104 13.02 3.14 -9.88
N PHE A 105 13.66 3.15 -11.06
CA PHE A 105 12.98 3.30 -12.34
C PHE A 105 11.98 2.17 -12.60
N ILE A 106 12.35 0.92 -12.28
CA ILE A 106 11.47 -0.24 -12.37
C ILE A 106 10.29 -0.10 -11.40
N LEU A 107 10.56 0.32 -10.15
CA LEU A 107 9.53 0.55 -9.15
C LEU A 107 8.49 1.57 -9.62
N VAL A 108 8.94 2.73 -10.14
CA VAL A 108 8.03 3.77 -10.64
C VAL A 108 7.13 3.22 -11.75
N GLY A 109 7.69 2.47 -12.71
CA GLY A 109 6.90 1.84 -13.77
C GLY A 109 5.84 0.89 -13.24
N LEU A 110 6.21 0.02 -12.29
CA LEU A 110 5.29 -0.92 -11.65
C LEU A 110 4.22 -0.22 -10.79
N MET A 111 4.59 0.85 -10.08
CA MET A 111 3.63 1.66 -9.30
C MET A 111 2.57 2.26 -10.21
N LEU A 112 2.99 2.97 -11.25
CA LEU A 112 2.08 3.62 -12.19
C LEU A 112 1.19 2.64 -12.95
N SER A 113 1.65 1.38 -13.14
CA SER A 113 0.86 0.29 -13.72
C SER A 113 -0.12 -0.33 -12.72
N SER A 114 -0.01 -0.01 -11.42
CA SER A 114 -0.80 -0.65 -10.38
C SER A 114 -2.09 0.10 -10.13
N SER A 115 -3.24 -0.53 -10.38
CA SER A 115 -4.54 0.02 -10.01
C SER A 115 -4.64 0.37 -8.53
N TRP A 116 -3.92 -0.36 -7.68
CA TRP A 116 -3.90 -0.13 -6.23
C TRP A 116 -3.13 1.13 -5.84
N TYR A 117 -2.08 1.46 -6.59
CA TYR A 117 -1.39 2.74 -6.43
C TYR A 117 -2.28 3.90 -6.87
N ILE A 118 -2.98 3.74 -8.00
CA ILE A 118 -3.96 4.74 -8.47
C ILE A 118 -5.02 4.97 -7.39
N VAL A 119 -5.65 3.91 -6.88
CA VAL A 119 -6.67 4.01 -5.81
C VAL A 119 -6.11 4.68 -4.55
N ALA A 120 -4.90 4.33 -4.13
CA ALA A 120 -4.27 4.90 -2.94
C ALA A 120 -3.96 6.40 -3.07
N THR A 121 -3.70 6.89 -4.31
CA THR A 121 -3.33 8.28 -4.57
C THR A 121 -4.51 9.17 -5.01
N THR A 122 -5.66 8.59 -5.33
CA THR A 122 -6.82 9.35 -5.83
C THR A 122 -8.08 9.16 -4.98
N ASN A 123 -8.39 7.93 -4.60
CA ASN A 123 -9.66 7.59 -3.95
C ASN A 123 -9.50 7.31 -2.43
N GLY A 124 -8.55 6.47 -2.07
CA GLY A 124 -8.33 6.05 -0.68
C GLY A 124 -7.21 6.84 0.02
N LEU A 125 -7.21 8.17 -0.03
CA LEU A 125 -6.07 9.01 0.41
C LEU A 125 -5.61 8.71 1.84
N ARG A 126 -6.53 8.55 2.78
CA ARG A 126 -6.21 8.25 4.19
C ARG A 126 -5.51 6.91 4.33
N GLN A 127 -6.08 5.87 3.74
CA GLN A 127 -5.48 4.54 3.73
C GLN A 127 -4.17 4.54 2.94
N GLY A 128 -4.13 5.24 1.81
CA GLY A 128 -2.92 5.43 1.01
C GLY A 128 -1.77 5.99 1.85
N LEU A 129 -1.97 7.10 2.56
CA LEU A 129 -0.96 7.70 3.44
C LEU A 129 -0.52 6.76 4.57
N SER A 130 -1.46 6.03 5.17
CA SER A 130 -1.22 5.12 6.29
C SER A 130 -0.31 3.94 5.91
N LEU A 131 -0.53 3.32 4.74
CA LEU A 131 0.10 2.04 4.39
C LEU A 131 1.63 2.10 4.22
N PRO A 132 2.24 3.08 3.52
CA PRO A 132 3.69 3.15 3.46
C PRO A 132 4.35 3.35 4.83
N ILE A 133 3.66 4.04 5.75
CA ILE A 133 4.11 4.23 7.12
C ILE A 133 3.99 2.91 7.90
N LEU A 134 2.93 2.13 7.68
CA LEU A 134 2.79 0.77 8.22
C LEU A 134 3.91 -0.15 7.73
N TYR A 135 4.34 -0.03 6.47
CA TYR A 135 5.46 -0.81 5.95
C TYR A 135 6.77 -0.48 6.66
N LEU A 136 6.99 0.80 7.03
CA LEU A 136 8.12 1.21 7.88
C LEU A 136 8.02 0.60 9.29
N ALA A 137 6.82 0.60 9.89
CA ALA A 137 6.61 -0.06 11.18
C ALA A 137 7.00 -1.54 11.12
N LEU A 138 6.56 -2.26 10.08
CA LEU A 138 6.86 -3.67 9.85
C LEU A 138 8.36 -3.90 9.62
N LEU A 139 9.02 -3.01 8.87
CA LEU A 139 10.47 -3.06 8.63
C LEU A 139 11.26 -2.89 9.94
N PHE A 140 10.89 -1.92 10.78
CA PHE A 140 11.58 -1.72 12.05
C PHE A 140 11.28 -2.84 13.04
N PHE A 141 10.07 -3.42 13.00
CA PHE A 141 9.73 -4.62 13.76
C PHE A 141 10.62 -5.80 13.39
N SER A 142 10.81 -6.07 12.11
CA SER A 142 11.67 -7.15 11.61
C SER A 142 13.13 -6.98 12.04
N LYS A 143 13.59 -5.72 12.16
CA LYS A 143 14.94 -5.36 12.67
C LYS A 143 15.00 -5.31 14.21
N ARG A 144 13.95 -5.74 14.92
CA ARG A 144 13.84 -5.69 16.39
C ARG A 144 13.96 -4.29 17.00
N LYS A 145 13.71 -3.24 16.22
CA LYS A 145 13.66 -1.85 16.69
C LYS A 145 12.24 -1.50 17.14
N PHE A 146 11.78 -2.12 18.22
CA PHE A 146 10.36 -2.11 18.61
C PHE A 146 9.83 -0.71 18.93
N ILE A 147 10.62 0.17 19.57
CA ILE A 147 10.20 1.55 19.86
C ILE A 147 9.91 2.30 18.56
N LEU A 148 10.83 2.21 17.58
CA LEU A 148 10.68 2.87 16.30
C LEU A 148 9.53 2.26 15.47
N SER A 149 9.37 0.93 15.56
CA SER A 149 8.22 0.22 14.99
C SER A 149 6.90 0.74 15.59
N GLY A 150 6.82 0.82 16.91
CA GLY A 150 5.66 1.35 17.62
C GLY A 150 5.34 2.80 17.22
N PHE A 151 6.37 3.65 17.11
CA PHE A 151 6.19 5.03 16.64
C PHE A 151 5.55 5.08 15.23
N PHE A 152 6.13 4.40 14.24
CA PHE A 152 5.57 4.39 12.88
C PHE A 152 4.19 3.72 12.83
N PHE A 153 3.96 2.71 13.67
CA PHE A 153 2.65 2.08 13.76
C PHE A 153 1.57 3.06 14.25
N VAL A 154 1.84 3.80 15.34
CA VAL A 154 0.92 4.83 15.86
C VAL A 154 0.69 5.95 14.84
N VAL A 155 1.74 6.41 14.15
CA VAL A 155 1.62 7.41 13.08
C VAL A 155 0.75 6.87 11.93
N SER A 156 0.93 5.59 11.53
CA SER A 156 0.08 4.96 10.51
C SER A 156 -1.40 4.96 10.92
N LEU A 157 -1.71 4.57 12.18
CA LEU A 157 -3.08 4.59 12.70
C LEU A 157 -3.67 6.01 12.76
N GLY A 158 -2.84 7.00 12.99
CA GLY A 158 -3.25 8.42 12.97
C GLY A 158 -3.73 8.88 11.59
N PHE A 159 -3.31 8.23 10.50
CA PHE A 159 -3.82 8.48 9.14
C PHE A 159 -4.98 7.56 8.78
N HIS A 160 -4.95 6.28 9.18
CA HIS A 160 -6.05 5.36 8.95
C HIS A 160 -5.95 4.10 9.82
N LYS A 161 -7.06 3.78 10.48
CA LYS A 161 -7.14 2.69 11.46
C LYS A 161 -6.97 1.27 10.90
N SER A 162 -7.10 1.05 9.59
CA SER A 162 -7.01 -0.30 8.99
C SER A 162 -5.70 -1.03 9.27
N GLY A 163 -4.62 -0.30 9.53
CA GLY A 163 -3.32 -0.88 9.88
C GLY A 163 -3.33 -1.73 11.16
N VAL A 164 -4.28 -1.49 12.09
CA VAL A 164 -4.40 -2.28 13.33
C VAL A 164 -4.65 -3.76 13.05
N LEU A 165 -5.34 -4.06 11.95
CA LEU A 165 -5.69 -5.43 11.57
C LEU A 165 -4.47 -6.29 11.18
N ALA A 166 -3.36 -5.66 10.79
CA ALA A 166 -2.12 -6.36 10.47
C ALA A 166 -1.26 -6.67 11.71
N LEU A 167 -1.44 -5.93 12.81
CA LEU A 167 -0.59 -6.02 14.00
C LEU A 167 -0.51 -7.44 14.59
N PRO A 168 -1.62 -8.20 14.74
CA PRO A 168 -1.57 -9.56 15.30
C PRO A 168 -0.68 -10.51 14.49
N PHE A 169 -0.41 -10.21 13.23
CA PHE A 169 0.36 -11.07 12.33
C PHE A 169 1.83 -10.68 12.20
N PHE A 170 2.28 -9.58 12.83
CA PHE A 170 3.66 -9.11 12.73
C PHE A 170 4.67 -10.17 13.21
N PHE A 171 4.32 -10.99 14.21
CA PHE A 171 5.20 -12.04 14.72
C PHE A 171 5.57 -13.11 13.68
N LEU A 172 4.74 -13.31 12.64
CA LEU A 172 5.02 -14.26 11.56
C LEU A 172 6.33 -13.98 10.83
N ILE A 173 6.83 -12.72 10.89
CA ILE A 173 8.11 -12.34 10.29
C ILE A 173 9.28 -13.13 10.86
N PHE A 174 9.23 -13.47 12.14
CA PHE A 174 10.30 -14.22 12.83
C PHE A 174 10.25 -15.73 12.58
N LEU A 175 9.17 -16.22 11.99
CA LEU A 175 9.05 -17.64 11.65
C LEU A 175 9.91 -18.00 10.45
N ARG A 176 10.25 -19.30 10.35
CA ARG A 176 10.92 -19.86 9.17
C ARG A 176 10.03 -19.69 7.92
N PRO A 177 10.61 -19.48 6.72
CA PRO A 177 9.81 -19.24 5.50
C PRO A 177 8.76 -20.32 5.23
N ARG A 178 9.06 -21.58 5.50
CA ARG A 178 8.09 -22.69 5.33
C ARG A 178 6.86 -22.56 6.24
N LEU A 179 7.06 -22.07 7.48
CA LEU A 179 5.96 -21.86 8.43
C LEU A 179 5.11 -20.66 8.01
N VAL A 180 5.74 -19.60 7.49
CA VAL A 180 5.01 -18.43 6.95
C VAL A 180 4.17 -18.86 5.75
N LEU A 181 4.72 -19.66 4.81
CA LEU A 181 3.96 -20.21 3.69
C LEU A 181 2.80 -21.06 4.18
N PHE A 182 3.03 -21.97 5.14
CA PHE A 182 1.98 -22.80 5.71
C PHE A 182 0.87 -21.95 6.34
N SER A 183 1.20 -20.93 7.14
CA SER A 183 0.24 -20.01 7.73
C SER A 183 -0.54 -19.24 6.66
N PHE A 184 0.13 -18.80 5.59
CA PHE A 184 -0.49 -18.10 4.48
C PHE A 184 -1.50 -18.98 3.74
N ILE A 185 -1.13 -20.24 3.42
CA ILE A 185 -2.03 -21.21 2.78
C ILE A 185 -3.18 -21.59 3.70
N LEU A 186 -2.90 -21.82 4.99
CA LEU A 186 -3.94 -22.15 5.97
C LEU A 186 -4.97 -21.02 6.07
N CYS A 187 -4.54 -19.75 6.24
CA CYS A 187 -5.45 -18.61 6.34
C CYS A 187 -6.22 -18.38 5.02
N SER A 188 -5.58 -18.62 3.87
CA SER A 188 -6.28 -18.56 2.58
C SER A 188 -7.37 -19.64 2.48
N PHE A 189 -7.12 -20.86 2.98
CA PHE A 189 -8.10 -21.93 3.02
C PHE A 189 -9.25 -21.63 4.00
N LEU A 190 -8.95 -21.03 5.17
CA LEU A 190 -9.98 -20.59 6.12
C LEU A 190 -10.91 -19.54 5.50
N TYR A 191 -10.36 -18.63 4.71
CA TYR A 191 -11.16 -17.64 3.96
C TYR A 191 -12.02 -18.32 2.88
N PHE A 192 -11.41 -19.19 2.06
CA PHE A 192 -12.10 -19.90 0.97
C PHE A 192 -13.26 -20.75 1.49
N SER A 193 -13.08 -21.43 2.62
CA SER A 193 -14.09 -22.33 3.22
C SER A 193 -15.17 -21.59 4.04
N GLY A 194 -15.08 -20.24 4.20
CA GLY A 194 -15.98 -19.48 5.06
C GLY A 194 -15.69 -19.61 6.56
N VAL A 195 -14.72 -20.44 6.96
CA VAL A 195 -14.37 -20.64 8.39
C VAL A 195 -13.81 -19.35 9.01
N ALA A 196 -13.10 -18.52 8.24
CA ALA A 196 -12.59 -17.24 8.73
C ALA A 196 -13.73 -16.30 9.17
N GLU A 197 -14.80 -16.20 8.37
CA GLU A 197 -15.99 -15.41 8.72
C GLU A 197 -16.67 -15.97 9.97
N PHE A 198 -16.86 -17.30 10.04
CA PHE A 198 -17.42 -17.96 11.23
C PHE A 198 -16.60 -17.67 12.48
N LEU A 199 -15.27 -17.73 12.41
CA LEU A 199 -14.39 -17.41 13.54
C LEU A 199 -14.53 -15.95 13.98
N VAL A 200 -14.52 -15.00 13.04
CA VAL A 200 -14.68 -13.57 13.37
C VAL A 200 -16.03 -13.32 14.02
N ARG A 201 -17.11 -13.90 13.49
CA ARG A 201 -18.45 -13.80 14.06
C ARG A 201 -18.52 -14.38 15.47
N THR A 202 -17.95 -15.57 15.69
CA THR A 202 -17.93 -16.25 16.98
C THR A 202 -17.15 -15.46 18.02
N VAL A 203 -15.95 -14.99 17.68
CA VAL A 203 -15.10 -14.18 18.57
C VAL A 203 -15.80 -12.86 18.91
N SER A 204 -16.40 -12.19 17.93
CA SER A 204 -17.17 -10.95 18.15
C SER A 204 -18.31 -11.16 19.13
N GLY A 205 -19.04 -12.29 19.01
CA GLY A 205 -20.13 -12.65 19.93
C GLY A 205 -19.63 -12.94 21.35
N ILE A 206 -18.55 -13.73 21.49
CA ILE A 206 -17.97 -14.07 22.82
C ILE A 206 -17.45 -12.81 23.54
N LEU A 207 -16.79 -11.92 22.81
CA LEU A 207 -16.22 -10.70 23.38
C LEU A 207 -17.23 -9.54 23.47
N SER A 208 -18.46 -9.73 22.99
CA SER A 208 -19.52 -8.72 22.92
C SER A 208 -19.04 -7.42 22.24
N ILE A 209 -18.28 -7.55 21.12
CA ILE A 209 -17.78 -6.43 20.32
C ILE A 209 -18.48 -6.38 18.97
N SER A 210 -18.65 -5.17 18.40
CA SER A 210 -19.33 -4.94 17.11
C SER A 210 -18.49 -5.30 15.88
N LEU A 211 -17.30 -5.90 16.04
CA LEU A 211 -16.35 -6.10 14.96
C LEU A 211 -16.95 -6.81 13.72
N TYR A 212 -17.74 -7.88 13.94
CA TYR A 212 -18.39 -8.59 12.84
C TYR A 212 -19.43 -7.70 12.15
N ASP A 213 -20.27 -7.02 12.92
CA ASP A 213 -21.33 -6.16 12.40
C ASP A 213 -20.77 -4.95 11.68
N ASP A 214 -19.68 -4.37 12.18
CA ASP A 214 -18.96 -3.28 11.52
C ASP A 214 -18.38 -3.69 10.15
N ILE A 215 -17.94 -4.94 10.01
CA ILE A 215 -17.38 -5.46 8.74
C ILE A 215 -18.51 -5.89 7.79
N ALA A 216 -19.47 -6.68 8.27
CA ALA A 216 -20.55 -7.22 7.45
C ALA A 216 -21.62 -6.18 7.12
N GLY A 217 -21.91 -5.27 8.06
CA GLY A 217 -22.95 -4.23 7.95
C GLY A 217 -22.49 -2.89 7.36
N TYR A 218 -21.23 -2.76 6.99
CA TYR A 218 -20.60 -1.47 6.60
C TYR A 218 -21.30 -0.73 5.44
N ALA A 219 -22.10 -1.40 4.64
CA ALA A 219 -22.80 -0.77 3.53
C ALA A 219 -24.19 -1.39 3.29
N PRO A 220 -25.14 -1.24 4.22
CA PRO A 220 -26.49 -1.71 4.00
C PRO A 220 -27.10 -0.96 2.79
N GLY A 221 -27.56 -1.73 1.79
CA GLY A 221 -28.16 -1.17 0.57
C GLY A 221 -27.16 -0.75 -0.52
N SER A 222 -25.86 -0.95 -0.37
CA SER A 222 -24.90 -0.79 -1.45
C SER A 222 -24.92 -1.99 -2.40
N ASN A 223 -24.68 -1.74 -3.72
CA ASN A 223 -24.47 -2.81 -4.71
C ASN A 223 -23.11 -3.54 -4.54
N ASN A 224 -22.43 -3.33 -3.42
CA ASN A 224 -21.14 -3.93 -3.16
C ASN A 224 -21.29 -5.42 -2.82
N TRP A 225 -20.48 -6.23 -3.47
CA TRP A 225 -20.50 -7.67 -3.31
C TRP A 225 -19.98 -8.04 -1.91
N VAL A 226 -20.78 -8.77 -1.14
CA VAL A 226 -20.44 -9.32 0.17
C VAL A 226 -20.13 -10.81 0.02
N GLY A 227 -19.14 -11.29 0.77
CA GLY A 227 -18.74 -12.69 0.77
C GLY A 227 -17.46 -12.97 -0.02
N PHE A 228 -17.24 -14.24 -0.39
CA PHE A 228 -16.03 -14.67 -1.06
C PHE A 228 -15.89 -14.10 -2.47
N GLN A 229 -14.75 -13.47 -2.77
CA GLN A 229 -14.43 -12.93 -4.09
C GLN A 229 -13.27 -13.71 -4.71
N ALA A 230 -13.60 -14.59 -5.66
CA ALA A 230 -12.65 -15.52 -6.28
C ALA A 230 -11.48 -14.82 -7.00
N ASN A 231 -11.75 -13.72 -7.72
CA ASN A 231 -10.73 -12.95 -8.43
C ASN A 231 -9.69 -12.36 -7.47
N PHE A 232 -10.12 -11.75 -6.37
CA PHE A 232 -9.24 -11.19 -5.35
C PHE A 232 -8.45 -12.27 -4.62
N PHE A 233 -9.13 -13.38 -4.30
CA PHE A 233 -8.50 -14.54 -3.70
C PHE A 233 -7.39 -15.12 -4.56
N LEU A 234 -7.69 -15.43 -5.83
CA LEU A 234 -6.74 -16.00 -6.77
C LEU A 234 -5.55 -15.06 -7.01
N TYR A 235 -5.81 -13.76 -7.16
CA TYR A 235 -4.75 -12.75 -7.31
C TYR A 235 -3.82 -12.72 -6.10
N THR A 236 -4.40 -12.74 -4.89
CA THR A 236 -3.63 -12.71 -3.64
C THR A 236 -2.77 -13.96 -3.47
N VAL A 237 -3.38 -15.14 -3.67
CA VAL A 237 -2.68 -16.43 -3.52
C VAL A 237 -1.61 -16.62 -4.60
N PHE A 238 -1.91 -16.21 -5.84
CA PHE A 238 -0.96 -16.25 -6.96
C PHE A 238 0.34 -15.52 -6.61
N TRP A 239 0.26 -14.28 -6.12
CA TRP A 239 1.44 -13.52 -5.75
C TRP A 239 2.14 -14.09 -4.50
N GLY A 240 1.41 -14.50 -3.47
CA GLY A 240 2.00 -15.06 -2.24
C GLY A 240 2.80 -16.34 -2.49
N VAL A 241 2.21 -17.29 -3.22
CA VAL A 241 2.87 -18.55 -3.59
C VAL A 241 3.91 -18.32 -4.69
N GLY A 242 3.59 -17.47 -5.67
CA GLY A 242 4.48 -17.13 -6.78
C GLY A 242 5.82 -16.58 -6.29
N PHE A 243 5.81 -15.60 -5.40
CA PHE A 243 7.07 -15.05 -4.83
C PHE A 243 7.85 -16.08 -4.02
N TYR A 244 7.19 -17.00 -3.30
CA TYR A 244 7.89 -18.09 -2.63
C TYR A 244 8.60 -19.01 -3.64
N ILE A 245 7.99 -19.31 -4.78
CA ILE A 245 8.60 -20.11 -5.83
C ILE A 245 9.73 -19.33 -6.51
N LEU A 246 9.55 -18.04 -6.77
CA LEU A 246 10.49 -17.18 -7.47
C LEU A 246 11.80 -16.93 -6.70
N GLN A 247 11.86 -17.17 -5.37
CA GLN A 247 13.09 -17.02 -4.57
C GLN A 247 14.30 -17.79 -5.16
N ARG A 248 14.08 -18.91 -5.86
CA ARG A 248 15.15 -19.70 -6.50
C ARG A 248 15.88 -18.96 -7.63
N TYR A 249 15.26 -17.93 -8.21
CA TYR A 249 15.83 -17.10 -9.26
C TYR A 249 16.50 -15.83 -8.73
N VAL A 250 16.45 -15.59 -7.43
CA VAL A 250 17.10 -14.47 -6.77
C VAL A 250 18.59 -14.81 -6.56
N LYS A 251 19.47 -13.81 -6.69
CA LYS A 251 20.91 -13.97 -6.38
C LYS A 251 21.09 -14.16 -4.89
N ASP A 252 22.05 -14.99 -4.48
CA ASP A 252 22.27 -15.34 -3.06
C ASP A 252 22.50 -14.11 -2.18
N LEU A 253 23.20 -13.10 -2.70
CA LEU A 253 23.43 -11.82 -2.01
C LEU A 253 22.15 -11.12 -1.53
N TYR A 254 21.05 -11.26 -2.26
CA TYR A 254 19.77 -10.57 -2.00
C TYR A 254 18.70 -11.50 -1.41
N LEU A 255 18.98 -12.79 -1.25
CA LEU A 255 17.99 -13.80 -0.93
C LEU A 255 17.31 -13.54 0.42
N GLU A 256 18.07 -13.16 1.45
CA GLU A 256 17.55 -12.88 2.78
C GLU A 256 16.60 -11.66 2.77
N SER A 257 17.01 -10.58 2.10
CA SER A 257 16.18 -9.38 1.94
C SER A 257 14.91 -9.67 1.15
N TYR A 258 15.01 -10.47 0.09
CA TYR A 258 13.86 -10.89 -0.71
C TYR A 258 12.86 -11.73 0.11
N ILE A 259 13.36 -12.71 0.88
CA ILE A 259 12.52 -13.54 1.76
C ILE A 259 11.83 -12.65 2.81
N THR A 260 12.51 -11.66 3.34
CA THR A 260 11.93 -10.71 4.31
C THR A 260 10.79 -9.91 3.68
N LEU A 261 10.96 -9.38 2.46
CA LEU A 261 9.91 -8.67 1.73
C LEU A 261 8.74 -9.59 1.38
N TRP A 262 9.00 -10.83 1.00
CA TRP A 262 7.95 -11.83 0.78
C TRP A 262 7.14 -12.11 2.06
N LYS A 263 7.81 -12.26 3.22
CA LYS A 263 7.12 -12.39 4.51
C LYS A 263 6.27 -11.17 4.83
N PHE A 264 6.74 -9.95 4.49
CA PHE A 264 5.95 -8.73 4.66
C PHE A 264 4.65 -8.82 3.84
N TYR A 265 4.75 -9.20 2.57
CA TYR A 265 3.55 -9.40 1.75
C TYR A 265 2.58 -10.40 2.41
N CYS A 266 3.07 -11.56 2.87
CA CYS A 266 2.22 -12.55 3.53
C CYS A 266 1.53 -11.98 4.77
N VAL A 267 2.26 -11.27 5.64
CA VAL A 267 1.73 -10.62 6.85
C VAL A 267 0.67 -9.58 6.51
N LEU A 268 0.94 -8.73 5.52
CA LEU A 268 0.05 -7.66 5.09
C LEU A 268 -1.23 -8.18 4.41
N MET A 269 -1.23 -9.43 3.91
CA MET A 269 -2.42 -10.06 3.34
C MET A 269 -3.28 -10.80 4.36
N MET A 270 -2.80 -11.05 5.60
CA MET A 270 -3.60 -11.72 6.62
C MET A 270 -4.93 -11.00 6.92
N PRO A 271 -5.00 -9.66 7.04
CA PRO A 271 -6.26 -8.96 7.21
C PRO A 271 -7.30 -9.28 6.14
N TYR A 272 -6.88 -9.46 4.89
CA TYR A 272 -7.78 -9.83 3.81
C TYR A 272 -8.39 -11.22 4.03
N PHE A 273 -7.62 -12.21 4.46
CA PHE A 273 -8.14 -13.56 4.69
C PHE A 273 -9.12 -13.64 5.87
N PHE A 274 -9.00 -12.76 6.85
CA PHE A 274 -9.91 -12.75 8.00
C PHE A 274 -11.12 -11.82 7.82
N PHE A 275 -10.99 -10.74 7.06
CA PHE A 275 -12.00 -9.68 6.99
C PHE A 275 -12.52 -9.40 5.57
N GLY A 276 -11.97 -10.08 4.56
CA GLY A 276 -12.32 -9.88 3.15
C GLY A 276 -13.71 -10.37 2.75
N PHE A 277 -14.48 -10.95 3.65
CA PHE A 277 -15.88 -11.32 3.43
C PHE A 277 -16.83 -10.10 3.45
N GLY A 278 -16.40 -8.97 4.02
CA GLY A 278 -17.20 -7.75 4.10
C GLY A 278 -17.36 -7.02 2.76
N ALA A 279 -18.27 -6.04 2.73
CA ALA A 279 -18.68 -5.30 1.53
C ALA A 279 -17.54 -4.57 0.78
N TYR A 280 -16.46 -4.23 1.44
CA TYR A 280 -15.28 -3.57 0.86
C TYR A 280 -14.03 -4.42 1.03
N SER A 281 -14.08 -5.67 0.58
CA SER A 281 -12.98 -6.64 0.67
C SER A 281 -11.65 -6.09 0.08
N ASN A 282 -11.73 -5.26 -0.96
CA ASN A 282 -10.59 -4.58 -1.57
C ASN A 282 -9.84 -3.65 -0.60
N ARG A 283 -10.50 -3.06 0.41
CA ARG A 283 -9.84 -2.21 1.43
C ARG A 283 -8.92 -3.01 2.33
N TYR A 284 -9.30 -4.25 2.67
CA TYR A 284 -8.46 -5.16 3.44
C TYR A 284 -7.31 -5.71 2.60
N ALA A 285 -7.56 -6.00 1.34
CA ALA A 285 -6.56 -6.48 0.40
C ALA A 285 -5.56 -5.39 0.00
N LEU A 286 -5.98 -4.12 -0.06
CA LEU A 286 -5.12 -2.98 -0.39
C LEU A 286 -3.90 -2.89 0.54
N ILE A 287 -4.02 -3.36 1.79
CA ILE A 287 -2.92 -3.38 2.77
C ILE A 287 -1.70 -4.10 2.21
N GLY A 288 -1.88 -5.22 1.53
CA GLY A 288 -0.79 -5.98 0.90
C GLY A 288 -0.64 -5.73 -0.60
N TRP A 289 -1.71 -5.40 -1.34
CA TRP A 289 -1.60 -5.21 -2.78
C TRP A 289 -0.84 -3.93 -3.16
N LEU A 290 -0.92 -2.88 -2.36
CA LEU A 290 -0.11 -1.68 -2.53
C LEU A 290 1.39 -1.96 -2.33
N PHE A 291 1.73 -3.04 -1.64
CA PHE A 291 3.12 -3.49 -1.43
C PHE A 291 3.70 -4.24 -2.65
N LEU A 292 2.84 -4.76 -3.55
CA LEU A 292 3.27 -5.58 -4.69
C LEU A 292 4.34 -4.91 -5.58
N PRO A 293 4.21 -3.64 -6.00
CA PRO A 293 5.23 -3.00 -6.82
C PRO A 293 6.62 -3.02 -6.20
N ILE A 294 6.70 -2.92 -4.87
CA ILE A 294 7.98 -2.92 -4.13
C ILE A 294 8.66 -4.30 -4.24
N ILE A 295 7.94 -5.38 -3.92
CA ILE A 295 8.53 -6.73 -3.99
C ILE A 295 8.80 -7.16 -5.42
N GLN A 296 7.95 -6.77 -6.39
CA GLN A 296 8.17 -7.01 -7.82
C GLN A 296 9.42 -6.31 -8.32
N ALA A 297 9.60 -5.01 -8.01
CA ALA A 297 10.79 -4.26 -8.36
C ALA A 297 12.05 -4.89 -7.73
N PHE A 298 11.98 -5.23 -6.44
CA PHE A 298 13.09 -5.88 -5.75
C PHE A 298 13.42 -7.24 -6.37
N PHE A 299 12.43 -8.06 -6.73
CA PHE A 299 12.64 -9.33 -7.43
C PHE A 299 13.35 -9.12 -8.77
N ILE A 300 12.86 -8.20 -9.62
CA ILE A 300 13.46 -7.95 -10.94
C ILE A 300 14.93 -7.58 -10.77
N ILE A 301 15.26 -6.66 -9.87
CA ILE A 301 16.62 -6.18 -9.64
C ILE A 301 17.52 -7.28 -9.08
N SER A 302 17.05 -8.02 -8.10
CA SER A 302 17.81 -9.06 -7.42
C SER A 302 17.90 -10.38 -8.20
N SER A 303 17.12 -10.55 -9.27
CA SER A 303 17.08 -11.79 -10.06
C SER A 303 18.39 -12.05 -10.80
N LYS A 304 18.59 -13.32 -11.22
CA LYS A 304 19.72 -13.78 -12.04
C LYS A 304 19.62 -13.34 -13.52
N VAL A 305 18.59 -12.62 -13.88
CA VAL A 305 18.34 -12.11 -15.24
C VAL A 305 19.37 -11.04 -15.65
N ASN A 306 19.70 -10.95 -16.93
CA ASN A 306 20.65 -9.98 -17.47
C ASN A 306 20.14 -8.53 -17.25
N ARG A 307 21.07 -7.60 -16.92
CA ARG A 307 20.77 -6.19 -16.68
C ARG A 307 20.04 -5.51 -17.84
N LYS A 308 20.41 -5.82 -19.11
CA LYS A 308 19.73 -5.24 -20.28
C LYS A 308 18.24 -5.61 -20.31
N VAL A 309 17.91 -6.88 -20.01
CA VAL A 309 16.52 -7.34 -19.95
C VAL A 309 15.76 -6.66 -18.80
N LYS A 310 16.39 -6.48 -17.63
CA LYS A 310 15.79 -5.75 -16.52
C LYS A 310 15.43 -4.31 -16.87
N LEU A 311 16.36 -3.60 -17.55
CA LEU A 311 16.13 -2.23 -17.98
C LEU A 311 15.03 -2.14 -19.05
N MET A 312 15.00 -3.09 -19.97
CA MET A 312 13.94 -3.17 -20.99
C MET A 312 12.56 -3.42 -20.36
N LEU A 313 12.47 -4.33 -19.39
CA LEU A 313 11.25 -4.56 -18.62
C LEU A 313 10.85 -3.29 -17.83
N GLY A 314 11.82 -2.62 -17.21
CA GLY A 314 11.59 -1.37 -16.50
C GLY A 314 11.02 -0.28 -17.41
N LEU A 315 11.59 -0.11 -18.60
CA LEU A 315 11.10 0.84 -19.61
C LEU A 315 9.67 0.47 -20.07
N MET A 316 9.42 -0.79 -20.33
CA MET A 316 8.09 -1.28 -20.73
C MET A 316 7.05 -0.99 -19.65
N PHE A 317 7.34 -1.32 -18.40
CA PHE A 317 6.44 -1.01 -17.28
C PHE A 317 6.27 0.50 -17.07
N PHE A 318 7.33 1.29 -17.25
CA PHE A 318 7.26 2.74 -17.12
C PHE A 318 6.34 3.36 -18.17
N VAL A 319 6.51 3.02 -19.44
CA VAL A 319 5.68 3.54 -20.54
C VAL A 319 4.24 3.10 -20.37
N PHE A 320 4.01 1.79 -20.14
CA PHE A 320 2.67 1.26 -19.93
C PHE A 320 2.00 1.89 -18.69
N GLY A 321 2.73 1.96 -17.57
CA GLY A 321 2.23 2.52 -16.34
C GLY A 321 1.91 4.01 -16.47
N LEU A 322 2.78 4.78 -17.12
CA LEU A 322 2.52 6.20 -17.36
C LEU A 322 1.25 6.39 -18.21
N CYS A 323 1.13 5.66 -19.30
CA CYS A 323 -0.07 5.73 -20.14
C CYS A 323 -1.34 5.35 -19.36
N SER A 324 -1.31 4.27 -18.57
CA SER A 324 -2.44 3.83 -17.75
C SER A 324 -2.79 4.84 -16.67
N TYR A 325 -1.80 5.42 -16.00
CA TYR A 325 -2.00 6.41 -14.95
C TYR A 325 -2.60 7.70 -15.52
N LEU A 326 -2.06 8.19 -16.65
CA LEU A 326 -2.55 9.39 -17.31
C LEU A 326 -3.97 9.20 -17.85
N TYR A 327 -4.26 8.04 -18.47
CA TYR A 327 -5.60 7.69 -18.92
C TYR A 327 -6.62 7.81 -17.78
N PHE A 328 -6.29 7.27 -16.60
CA PHE A 328 -7.16 7.32 -15.44
C PHE A 328 -7.33 8.76 -14.88
N ILE A 329 -6.21 9.50 -14.73
CA ILE A 329 -6.24 10.86 -14.14
C ILE A 329 -6.95 11.86 -15.03
N LEU A 330 -6.86 11.70 -16.35
CA LEU A 330 -7.52 12.57 -17.32
C LEU A 330 -9.02 12.21 -17.52
N GLY A 331 -9.50 11.13 -16.90
CA GLY A 331 -10.91 10.76 -16.89
C GLY A 331 -11.42 10.14 -18.19
N PHE A 332 -10.53 9.49 -18.97
CA PHE A 332 -10.91 8.78 -20.21
C PHE A 332 -11.43 7.38 -19.94
#